data_96e8a42081881e144edf25ec536a3605
#
_entry.id   96e8a42081881e144edf25ec536a3605
#
_cell.length_a   1.000
_cell.length_b   1.000
_cell.length_c   1.000
_cell.angle_alpha   90.00
_cell.angle_beta   90.00
_cell.angle_gamma   90.00
#
_symmetry.space_group_name_H-M   'P 1'
#
loop_
_entity.id
_entity.type
_entity.pdbx_description
1 polymer ?
#
loop_
_entity_poly.entity_id
_entity_poly.type
_entity_poly.pdbx_seq_one_letter_code
_entity_poly.pdbx_strand_id
1 'polypeptide(L)'
;MQSDWIPTWERLPDKAGLYLVTRRNPTGVTMLLYKNNHWFSYGIEEILWPGYLITAWHPLPAPCREMPPLRIPELDTAAALTYLKTRSRDLERYDWLMKRVRQVDVSKDREFQRTFDAFYRVRRNEAWRSAYYDLFESLKTAETRCFSLVFEELYRRTGNQEVSFASKLLATLEPDQPIWDSAVLRALHLSPPAGTSRYYRQDVCDLYARIEDWYRTMKKSATGKQWIRAFDRAFPQYRHFSGTKKLDFLLWGNR
;
A
#
# COMPACT_ATOMS: atom_id res chain seq x y z
N MET A 1 -27.33 -26.78 -10.74
CA MET A 1 -26.04 -26.19 -11.12
C MET A 1 -25.10 -27.36 -11.37
N GLN A 2 -24.67 -27.54 -12.61
CA GLN A 2 -23.68 -28.57 -12.97
C GLN A 2 -22.33 -28.12 -12.38
N SER A 3 -21.65 -29.01 -11.70
CA SER A 3 -20.36 -28.72 -11.08
C SER A 3 -19.31 -28.60 -12.18
N ASP A 4 -18.58 -27.50 -12.24
CA ASP A 4 -17.47 -27.31 -13.19
C ASP A 4 -16.22 -28.15 -12.84
N TRP A 5 -16.30 -28.95 -11.79
CA TRP A 5 -15.28 -29.86 -11.35
C TRP A 5 -15.20 -31.09 -12.26
N ILE A 6 -13.97 -31.41 -12.70
CA ILE A 6 -13.71 -32.55 -13.58
C ILE A 6 -13.26 -33.74 -12.71
N PRO A 7 -14.03 -34.83 -12.67
CA PRO A 7 -13.64 -36.03 -11.94
C PRO A 7 -12.32 -36.61 -12.48
N THR A 8 -11.44 -37.05 -11.60
CA THR A 8 -10.12 -37.61 -12.01
C THR A 8 -10.25 -38.93 -12.75
N TRP A 9 -11.35 -39.67 -12.57
CA TRP A 9 -11.63 -40.90 -13.32
C TRP A 9 -12.19 -40.64 -14.74
N GLU A 10 -12.66 -39.40 -15.02
CA GLU A 10 -13.10 -39.02 -16.35
C GLU A 10 -11.91 -38.57 -17.20
N ARG A 11 -11.11 -37.66 -16.67
CA ARG A 11 -9.84 -37.24 -17.29
C ARG A 11 -8.94 -36.51 -16.28
N LEU A 12 -7.63 -36.57 -16.56
CA LEU A 12 -6.60 -35.78 -15.88
C LEU A 12 -6.32 -34.49 -16.66
N PRO A 13 -5.64 -33.51 -16.05
CA PRO A 13 -5.24 -32.29 -16.76
C PRO A 13 -4.33 -32.61 -17.96
N ASP A 14 -4.58 -31.93 -19.07
CA ASP A 14 -3.79 -32.09 -20.30
C ASP A 14 -2.41 -31.37 -20.22
N LYS A 15 -2.26 -30.43 -19.31
CA LYS A 15 -1.04 -29.64 -19.17
C LYS A 15 -0.53 -29.66 -17.73
N ALA A 16 0.80 -29.61 -17.60
CA ALA A 16 1.39 -29.34 -16.29
C ALA A 16 1.01 -27.96 -15.78
N GLY A 17 0.69 -27.84 -14.49
CA GLY A 17 0.26 -26.59 -13.89
C GLY A 17 -0.34 -26.76 -12.51
N LEU A 18 -0.72 -25.65 -11.92
CA LEU A 18 -1.44 -25.61 -10.65
C LEU A 18 -2.94 -25.76 -10.89
N TYR A 19 -3.57 -26.58 -10.06
CA TYR A 19 -5.01 -26.85 -10.12
C TYR A 19 -5.62 -26.88 -8.73
N LEU A 20 -6.88 -26.49 -8.61
CA LEU A 20 -7.68 -26.81 -7.44
C LEU A 20 -8.06 -28.28 -7.51
N VAL A 21 -7.97 -28.98 -6.39
CA VAL A 21 -8.36 -30.38 -6.29
C VAL A 21 -9.23 -30.65 -5.08
N THR A 22 -10.18 -31.60 -5.22
CA THR A 22 -10.90 -32.15 -4.09
C THR A 22 -10.22 -33.43 -3.61
N ARG A 23 -10.15 -33.61 -2.28
CA ARG A 23 -9.50 -34.75 -1.62
C ARG A 23 -10.48 -35.58 -0.84
N ARG A 24 -10.21 -36.88 -0.73
CA ARG A 24 -10.97 -37.80 0.12
C ARG A 24 -10.56 -37.74 1.59
N ASN A 25 -9.27 -37.65 1.89
CA ASN A 25 -8.77 -37.71 3.25
C ASN A 25 -7.56 -36.78 3.45
N PRO A 26 -7.63 -35.76 4.32
CA PRO A 26 -8.91 -35.24 4.83
C PRO A 26 -9.76 -34.63 3.71
N THR A 27 -11.08 -34.74 3.82
CA THR A 27 -11.98 -34.16 2.82
C THR A 27 -11.83 -32.65 2.75
N GLY A 28 -11.65 -32.12 1.55
CA GLY A 28 -11.51 -30.68 1.36
C GLY A 28 -10.98 -30.32 -0.03
N VAL A 29 -10.86 -29.04 -0.26
CA VAL A 29 -10.27 -28.45 -1.45
C VAL A 29 -8.88 -27.96 -1.13
N THR A 30 -7.92 -28.21 -2.01
CA THR A 30 -6.55 -27.70 -1.91
C THR A 30 -6.00 -27.38 -3.29
N MET A 31 -4.85 -26.73 -3.36
CA MET A 31 -4.13 -26.48 -4.60
C MET A 31 -2.95 -27.44 -4.70
N LEU A 32 -2.86 -28.16 -5.84
CA LEU A 32 -1.74 -29.05 -6.13
C LEU A 32 -1.13 -28.74 -7.49
N LEU A 33 0.16 -29.04 -7.62
CA LEU A 33 0.87 -29.00 -8.89
C LEU A 33 0.68 -30.35 -9.60
N TYR A 34 0.18 -30.32 -10.84
CA TYR A 34 0.14 -31.49 -11.73
C TYR A 34 1.31 -31.42 -12.72
N LYS A 35 2.14 -32.45 -12.74
CA LYS A 35 3.21 -32.61 -13.74
C LYS A 35 3.56 -34.09 -13.91
N ASN A 36 3.98 -34.49 -15.10
CA ASN A 36 4.38 -35.86 -15.41
C ASN A 36 3.35 -36.92 -14.99
N ASN A 37 2.06 -36.60 -15.15
CA ASN A 37 0.91 -37.44 -14.74
C ASN A 37 0.79 -37.70 -13.24
N HIS A 38 1.41 -36.85 -12.40
CA HIS A 38 1.38 -36.97 -10.95
C HIS A 38 0.99 -35.63 -10.28
N TRP A 39 0.46 -35.74 -9.06
CA TRP A 39 0.10 -34.60 -8.23
C TRP A 39 1.14 -34.39 -7.14
N PHE A 40 1.53 -33.14 -6.92
CA PHE A 40 2.51 -32.73 -5.92
C PHE A 40 1.97 -31.62 -5.05
N SER A 41 2.41 -31.57 -3.80
CA SER A 41 2.20 -30.37 -2.98
C SER A 41 2.85 -29.15 -3.65
N TYR A 42 2.23 -27.99 -3.48
CA TYR A 42 2.82 -26.72 -3.90
C TYR A 42 3.42 -26.02 -2.69
N GLY A 43 4.72 -25.73 -2.69
CA GLY A 43 5.41 -25.11 -1.57
C GLY A 43 6.93 -25.39 -1.61
N ILE A 44 7.56 -25.28 -0.44
CA ILE A 44 9.02 -25.40 -0.27
C ILE A 44 9.51 -26.82 -0.63
N GLU A 45 8.70 -27.85 -0.38
CA GLU A 45 8.97 -29.23 -0.74
C GLU A 45 7.85 -29.79 -1.62
N GLU A 46 8.22 -30.38 -2.77
CA GLU A 46 7.28 -31.06 -3.65
C GLU A 46 7.04 -32.48 -3.13
N ILE A 47 5.98 -32.65 -2.34
CA ILE A 47 5.56 -33.96 -1.83
C ILE A 47 4.59 -34.58 -2.84
N LEU A 48 4.89 -35.80 -3.28
CA LEU A 48 4.02 -36.59 -4.17
C LEU A 48 2.70 -36.93 -3.44
N TRP A 49 1.58 -36.60 -4.08
CA TRP A 49 0.26 -36.96 -3.57
C TRP A 49 -0.28 -38.21 -4.26
N PRO A 50 -0.76 -39.21 -3.51
CA PRO A 50 -1.39 -40.39 -4.11
C PRO A 50 -2.64 -40.00 -4.91
N GLY A 51 -2.62 -40.33 -6.21
CA GLY A 51 -3.71 -39.92 -7.14
C GLY A 51 -5.09 -40.43 -6.71
N TYR A 52 -5.17 -41.60 -6.03
CA TYR A 52 -6.45 -42.14 -5.54
C TYR A 52 -7.12 -41.29 -4.44
N LEU A 53 -6.39 -40.40 -3.81
CA LEU A 53 -6.94 -39.44 -2.85
C LEU A 53 -7.58 -38.23 -3.51
N ILE A 54 -7.31 -37.98 -4.79
CA ILE A 54 -7.82 -36.84 -5.54
C ILE A 54 -9.04 -37.27 -6.32
N THR A 55 -10.19 -36.69 -6.04
CA THR A 55 -11.46 -37.11 -6.64
C THR A 55 -11.89 -36.26 -7.81
N ALA A 56 -11.55 -34.98 -7.81
CA ALA A 56 -11.82 -34.08 -8.93
C ALA A 56 -10.81 -32.94 -8.95
N TRP A 57 -10.70 -32.29 -10.08
CA TRP A 57 -9.87 -31.12 -10.27
C TRP A 57 -10.60 -30.03 -11.04
N HIS A 58 -10.09 -28.80 -10.89
CA HIS A 58 -10.60 -27.63 -11.60
C HIS A 58 -9.39 -26.75 -11.98
N PRO A 59 -9.32 -26.20 -13.20
CA PRO A 59 -8.33 -25.17 -13.51
C PRO A 59 -8.43 -24.04 -12.48
N LEU A 60 -7.28 -23.44 -12.13
CA LEU A 60 -7.33 -22.24 -11.32
C LEU A 60 -8.24 -21.22 -12.04
N PRO A 61 -9.15 -20.56 -11.32
CA PRO A 61 -9.88 -19.46 -11.92
C PRO A 61 -8.86 -18.47 -12.47
N ALA A 62 -9.18 -17.89 -13.63
CA ALA A 62 -8.38 -16.77 -14.11
C ALA A 62 -8.15 -15.79 -12.96
N PRO A 63 -6.94 -15.23 -12.80
CA PRO A 63 -6.72 -14.22 -11.78
C PRO A 63 -7.86 -13.22 -11.85
N CYS A 64 -8.43 -12.92 -10.70
CA CYS A 64 -9.50 -11.93 -10.63
C CYS A 64 -9.06 -10.74 -11.49
N ARG A 65 -9.87 -10.39 -12.48
CA ARG A 65 -9.61 -9.22 -13.31
C ARG A 65 -9.22 -8.10 -12.36
N GLU A 66 -8.18 -7.37 -12.71
CA GLU A 66 -7.69 -6.23 -11.94
C GLU A 66 -8.85 -5.52 -11.23
N MET A 67 -8.72 -5.34 -9.93
CA MET A 67 -9.76 -4.61 -9.19
C MET A 67 -10.05 -3.32 -9.93
N PRO A 68 -11.31 -2.94 -10.12
CA PRO A 68 -11.63 -1.74 -10.89
C PRO A 68 -10.83 -0.57 -10.34
N PRO A 69 -10.26 0.27 -11.21
CA PRO A 69 -9.46 1.41 -10.78
C PRO A 69 -10.29 2.29 -9.85
N LEU A 70 -9.63 2.88 -8.85
CA LEU A 70 -10.29 3.83 -7.96
C LEU A 70 -10.82 5.01 -8.80
N ARG A 71 -12.01 5.47 -8.45
CA ARG A 71 -12.64 6.60 -9.12
C ARG A 71 -11.82 7.88 -8.93
N ILE A 72 -11.88 8.77 -9.92
CA ILE A 72 -11.37 10.14 -9.77
C ILE A 72 -12.37 10.85 -8.84
N PRO A 73 -11.94 11.37 -7.69
CA PRO A 73 -12.83 12.07 -6.78
C PRO A 73 -13.30 13.39 -7.38
N GLU A 74 -14.46 13.83 -6.95
CA GLU A 74 -14.88 15.20 -7.19
C GLU A 74 -14.00 16.13 -6.35
N LEU A 75 -13.20 16.95 -7.01
CA LEU A 75 -12.29 17.90 -6.39
C LEU A 75 -12.61 19.32 -6.86
N ASP A 76 -13.08 20.16 -5.95
CA ASP A 76 -13.07 21.60 -6.18
C ASP A 76 -11.65 22.15 -6.00
N THR A 77 -10.93 22.19 -7.12
CA THR A 77 -9.53 22.64 -7.14
C THR A 77 -9.39 24.09 -6.63
N ALA A 78 -10.37 24.96 -6.90
CA ALA A 78 -10.30 26.36 -6.49
C ALA A 78 -10.48 26.49 -4.96
N ALA A 79 -11.46 25.80 -4.40
CA ALA A 79 -11.67 25.73 -2.95
C ALA A 79 -10.46 25.12 -2.24
N ALA A 80 -9.94 24.00 -2.75
CA ALA A 80 -8.75 23.34 -2.19
C ALA A 80 -7.52 24.25 -2.17
N LEU A 81 -7.25 24.97 -3.27
CA LEU A 81 -6.13 25.91 -3.35
C LEU A 81 -6.33 27.12 -2.43
N THR A 82 -7.56 27.60 -2.29
CA THR A 82 -7.89 28.70 -1.36
C THR A 82 -7.63 28.26 0.08
N TYR A 83 -8.08 27.06 0.45
CA TYR A 83 -7.79 26.50 1.77
C TYR A 83 -6.28 26.35 2.01
N LEU A 84 -5.54 25.82 1.04
CA LEU A 84 -4.08 25.65 1.17
C LEU A 84 -3.35 26.98 1.37
N LYS A 85 -3.83 28.09 0.79
CA LYS A 85 -3.27 29.44 1.04
C LYS A 85 -3.39 29.84 2.52
N THR A 86 -4.48 29.48 3.19
CA THR A 86 -4.63 29.72 4.64
C THR A 86 -3.72 28.82 5.48
N ARG A 87 -3.13 27.80 4.86
CA ARG A 87 -2.25 26.80 5.49
C ARG A 87 -0.82 26.87 4.96
N SER A 88 -0.35 28.01 4.49
CA SER A 88 0.98 28.21 3.93
C SER A 88 2.11 27.64 4.78
N ARG A 89 1.99 27.78 6.12
CA ARG A 89 2.94 27.20 7.09
C ARG A 89 3.09 25.68 6.97
N ASP A 90 2.06 24.97 6.54
CA ASP A 90 2.17 23.52 6.38
C ASP A 90 2.96 23.15 5.11
N LEU A 91 2.83 23.96 4.02
CA LEU A 91 3.66 23.81 2.83
C LEU A 91 5.14 24.17 3.13
N GLU A 92 5.37 25.23 3.90
CA GLU A 92 6.71 25.65 4.34
C GLU A 92 7.37 24.58 5.20
N ARG A 93 6.63 24.00 6.17
CA ARG A 93 7.12 22.90 7.00
C ARG A 93 7.47 21.66 6.17
N TYR A 94 6.63 21.31 5.20
CA TYR A 94 6.91 20.19 4.32
C TYR A 94 8.17 20.44 3.50
N ASP A 95 8.31 21.61 2.91
CA ASP A 95 9.50 22.00 2.14
C ASP A 95 10.77 21.91 2.99
N TRP A 96 10.70 22.45 4.20
CA TRP A 96 11.79 22.39 5.15
C TRP A 96 12.16 20.94 5.52
N LEU A 97 11.17 20.09 5.82
CA LEU A 97 11.39 18.68 6.14
C LEU A 97 12.08 17.94 4.98
N MET A 98 11.61 18.18 3.75
CA MET A 98 12.18 17.51 2.57
C MET A 98 13.62 17.93 2.27
N LYS A 99 13.97 19.18 2.55
CA LYS A 99 15.36 19.66 2.45
C LYS A 99 16.24 19.11 3.57
N ARG A 100 15.70 19.02 4.78
CA ARG A 100 16.45 18.66 5.98
C ARG A 100 16.70 17.16 6.14
N VAL A 101 15.72 16.32 5.75
CA VAL A 101 15.74 14.87 6.02
C VAL A 101 17.03 14.16 5.62
N ARG A 102 17.66 14.56 4.51
CA ARG A 102 18.90 13.94 4.03
C ARG A 102 20.19 14.58 4.59
N GLN A 103 20.07 15.69 5.31
CA GLN A 103 21.21 16.47 5.81
C GLN A 103 21.56 16.16 7.26
N VAL A 104 20.63 15.60 8.02
CA VAL A 104 20.76 15.38 9.46
C VAL A 104 20.50 13.95 9.86
N ASP A 105 21.00 13.53 11.01
CA ASP A 105 20.57 12.30 11.69
C ASP A 105 19.21 12.56 12.36
N VAL A 106 18.12 12.06 11.74
CA VAL A 106 16.76 12.31 12.21
C VAL A 106 16.46 11.65 13.56
N SER A 107 17.25 10.66 13.98
CA SER A 107 17.13 10.05 15.30
C SER A 107 17.62 10.99 16.41
N LYS A 108 18.48 11.97 16.07
CA LYS A 108 19.11 12.90 17.00
C LYS A 108 18.65 14.35 16.84
N ASP A 109 18.29 14.76 15.61
CA ASP A 109 17.89 16.15 15.32
C ASP A 109 16.51 16.47 15.90
N ARG A 110 16.49 17.08 17.06
CA ARG A 110 15.26 17.46 17.78
C ARG A 110 14.43 18.51 17.03
N GLU A 111 15.04 19.33 16.20
CA GLU A 111 14.32 20.32 15.40
C GLU A 111 13.56 19.63 14.28
N PHE A 112 14.19 18.67 13.59
CA PHE A 112 13.54 17.84 12.60
C PHE A 112 12.35 17.08 13.22
N GLN A 113 12.58 16.41 14.35
CA GLN A 113 11.54 15.65 15.05
C GLN A 113 10.34 16.52 15.43
N ARG A 114 10.56 17.69 16.04
CA ARG A 114 9.48 18.62 16.42
C ARG A 114 8.71 19.13 15.20
N THR A 115 9.40 19.45 14.11
CA THR A 115 8.77 19.94 12.88
C THR A 115 7.96 18.83 12.20
N PHE A 116 8.50 17.62 12.14
CA PHE A 116 7.82 16.43 11.61
C PHE A 116 6.57 16.09 12.43
N ASP A 117 6.71 16.07 13.75
CA ASP A 117 5.60 15.79 14.66
C ASP A 117 4.48 16.83 14.56
N ALA A 118 4.84 18.10 14.45
CA ALA A 118 3.87 19.19 14.29
C ALA A 118 3.15 19.10 12.94
N PHE A 119 3.87 18.77 11.85
CA PHE A 119 3.30 18.63 10.50
C PHE A 119 2.38 17.42 10.39
N TYR A 120 2.84 16.25 10.85
CA TYR A 120 2.12 14.99 10.76
C TYR A 120 1.24 14.67 11.98
N ARG A 121 1.19 15.57 12.97
CA ARG A 121 0.39 15.47 14.21
C ARG A 121 0.73 14.20 15.00
N VAL A 122 2.01 13.91 15.15
CA VAL A 122 2.48 12.76 15.94
C VAL A 122 2.22 13.02 17.41
N ARG A 123 1.36 12.19 18.02
CA ARG A 123 1.00 12.25 19.44
C ARG A 123 1.33 10.90 20.08
N ARG A 124 2.60 10.66 20.34
CA ARG A 124 3.14 9.41 20.88
C ARG A 124 4.12 9.71 22.02
N ASN A 125 4.29 8.71 22.91
CA ASN A 125 5.27 8.81 24.00
C ASN A 125 6.71 8.75 23.48
N GLU A 126 7.67 9.03 24.36
CA GLU A 126 9.08 9.11 23.99
C GLU A 126 9.65 7.76 23.53
N ALA A 127 9.27 6.64 24.13
CA ALA A 127 9.74 5.31 23.74
C ALA A 127 9.31 4.97 22.29
N TRP A 128 8.06 5.27 21.94
CA TRP A 128 7.58 5.10 20.56
C TRP A 128 8.34 6.02 19.58
N ARG A 129 8.56 7.27 19.97
CA ARG A 129 9.25 8.27 19.13
C ARG A 129 10.69 7.85 18.86
N SER A 130 11.41 7.38 19.88
CA SER A 130 12.76 6.84 19.72
C SER A 130 12.77 5.71 18.70
N ALA A 131 11.92 4.69 18.90
CA ALA A 131 11.82 3.55 17.98
C ALA A 131 11.47 3.97 16.53
N TYR A 132 10.59 4.97 16.38
CA TYR A 132 10.19 5.50 15.09
C TYR A 132 11.32 6.23 14.36
N TYR A 133 12.01 7.15 15.05
CA TYR A 133 13.09 7.94 14.45
C TYR A 133 14.37 7.13 14.23
N ASP A 134 14.63 6.11 15.06
CA ASP A 134 15.72 5.16 14.84
C ASP A 134 15.46 4.31 13.57
N LEU A 135 14.21 3.86 13.38
CA LEU A 135 13.80 3.21 12.14
C LEU A 135 13.94 4.16 10.95
N PHE A 136 13.46 5.39 11.10
CA PHE A 136 13.52 6.40 10.05
C PHE A 136 14.95 6.63 9.57
N GLU A 137 15.89 6.81 10.50
CA GLU A 137 17.31 6.99 10.17
C GLU A 137 17.88 5.77 9.46
N SER A 138 17.61 4.56 9.98
CA SER A 138 18.13 3.32 9.39
C SER A 138 17.65 3.09 7.94
N LEU A 139 16.45 3.54 7.63
CA LEU A 139 15.87 3.40 6.28
C LEU A 139 16.47 4.36 5.24
N LYS A 140 17.21 5.39 5.63
CA LYS A 140 17.86 6.30 4.67
C LYS A 140 18.88 5.61 3.78
N THR A 141 19.55 4.61 4.30
CA THR A 141 20.61 3.84 3.60
C THR A 141 20.12 2.48 3.12
N ALA A 142 18.85 2.11 3.39
CA ALA A 142 18.30 0.83 2.95
C ALA A 142 18.22 0.77 1.41
N GLU A 143 18.62 -0.36 0.83
CA GLU A 143 18.55 -0.59 -0.62
C GLU A 143 17.11 -0.63 -1.14
N THR A 144 16.21 -1.19 -0.36
CA THR A 144 14.78 -1.32 -0.72
C THR A 144 13.91 -0.68 0.33
N ARG A 145 13.03 0.20 -0.11
CA ARG A 145 12.02 0.85 0.72
C ARG A 145 10.66 0.67 0.07
N CYS A 146 9.78 -0.07 0.74
CA CYS A 146 8.38 -0.17 0.34
C CYS A 146 7.49 -0.15 1.58
N PHE A 147 6.22 0.13 1.37
CA PHE A 147 5.28 0.31 2.48
C PHE A 147 5.19 -0.92 3.39
N SER A 148 5.11 -2.12 2.82
CA SER A 148 4.99 -3.36 3.60
C SER A 148 6.18 -3.57 4.55
N LEU A 149 7.41 -3.34 4.07
CA LEU A 149 8.62 -3.45 4.89
C LEU A 149 8.63 -2.41 6.02
N VAL A 150 8.31 -1.15 5.73
CA VAL A 150 8.26 -0.09 6.74
C VAL A 150 7.17 -0.37 7.77
N PHE A 151 6.01 -0.83 7.33
CA PHE A 151 4.87 -1.14 8.19
C PHE A 151 5.17 -2.31 9.14
N GLU A 152 5.72 -3.42 8.62
CA GLU A 152 6.12 -4.59 9.41
C GLU A 152 7.23 -4.24 10.42
N GLU A 153 8.25 -3.50 9.99
CA GLU A 153 9.36 -3.14 10.87
C GLU A 153 8.91 -2.18 11.98
N LEU A 154 8.01 -1.26 11.66
CA LEU A 154 7.42 -0.36 12.66
C LEU A 154 6.56 -1.13 13.67
N TYR A 155 5.77 -2.11 13.19
CA TYR A 155 5.02 -3.00 14.07
C TYR A 155 5.96 -3.79 14.99
N ARG A 156 7.02 -4.37 14.45
CA ARG A 156 8.01 -5.14 15.23
C ARG A 156 8.64 -4.30 16.34
N ARG A 157 8.90 -3.02 16.10
CA ARG A 157 9.54 -2.11 17.09
C ARG A 157 8.56 -1.53 18.10
N THR A 158 7.31 -1.32 17.73
CA THR A 158 6.34 -0.58 18.57
C THR A 158 5.20 -1.43 19.11
N GLY A 159 4.97 -2.62 18.53
CA GLY A 159 3.81 -3.46 18.85
C GLY A 159 2.49 -2.92 18.32
N ASN A 160 2.48 -1.81 17.56
CA ASN A 160 1.28 -1.12 17.11
C ASN A 160 1.12 -1.15 15.59
N GLN A 161 -0.12 -1.24 15.12
CA GLN A 161 -0.49 -1.20 13.69
C GLN A 161 -0.46 0.25 13.18
N GLU A 162 0.73 0.80 12.94
CA GLU A 162 0.96 2.23 12.67
C GLU A 162 0.94 2.56 11.17
N VAL A 163 -0.15 2.18 10.49
CA VAL A 163 -0.34 2.33 9.03
C VAL A 163 -0.03 3.74 8.54
N SER A 164 -0.63 4.74 9.18
CA SER A 164 -0.48 6.14 8.81
C SER A 164 0.95 6.66 9.03
N PHE A 165 1.60 6.23 10.11
CA PHE A 165 2.98 6.66 10.38
C PHE A 165 3.99 5.93 9.51
N ALA A 166 3.76 4.67 9.15
CA ALA A 166 4.57 3.96 8.17
C ALA A 166 4.56 4.67 6.80
N SER A 167 3.38 5.05 6.32
CA SER A 167 3.25 5.77 5.05
C SER A 167 3.89 7.17 5.08
N LYS A 168 3.79 7.91 6.20
CA LYS A 168 4.39 9.24 6.37
C LYS A 168 5.93 9.17 6.37
N LEU A 169 6.50 8.17 7.05
CA LEU A 169 7.91 7.90 7.02
C LEU A 169 8.37 7.60 5.59
N LEU A 170 7.71 6.65 4.93
CA LEU A 170 8.05 6.27 3.56
C LEU A 170 7.94 7.46 2.60
N ALA A 171 6.84 8.21 2.63
CA ALA A 171 6.62 9.38 1.77
C ALA A 171 7.63 10.53 2.02
N THR A 172 8.25 10.58 3.20
CA THR A 172 9.32 11.55 3.47
C THR A 172 10.65 11.10 2.89
N LEU A 173 10.94 9.80 2.83
CA LEU A 173 12.13 9.25 2.17
C LEU A 173 11.96 9.14 0.65
N GLU A 174 10.77 8.80 0.20
CA GLU A 174 10.39 8.59 -1.19
C GLU A 174 9.17 9.48 -1.53
N PRO A 175 9.40 10.73 -1.99
CA PRO A 175 8.34 11.74 -2.16
C PRO A 175 7.23 11.38 -3.15
N ASP A 176 7.46 10.37 -3.98
CA ASP A 176 6.44 9.83 -4.90
C ASP A 176 5.53 8.78 -4.26
N GLN A 177 5.80 8.39 -3.02
CA GLN A 177 4.93 7.51 -2.24
C GLN A 177 3.77 8.28 -1.62
N PRO A 178 2.54 7.74 -1.66
CA PRO A 178 1.37 8.38 -1.08
C PRO A 178 1.36 8.31 0.46
N ILE A 179 0.58 9.20 1.06
CA ILE A 179 0.31 9.16 2.49
C ILE A 179 -1.06 8.49 2.72
N TRP A 180 -1.08 7.53 3.65
CA TRP A 180 -2.31 7.01 4.19
C TRP A 180 -2.83 7.94 5.28
N ASP A 181 -3.82 8.73 4.96
CA ASP A 181 -4.53 9.52 5.95
C ASP A 181 -6.05 9.57 5.69
N SER A 182 -6.79 10.10 6.65
CA SER A 182 -8.25 10.15 6.57
C SER A 182 -8.78 11.03 5.44
N ALA A 183 -8.05 12.05 5.00
CA ALA A 183 -8.46 12.91 3.90
C ALA A 183 -8.36 12.15 2.56
N VAL A 184 -7.24 11.44 2.35
CA VAL A 184 -7.03 10.61 1.16
C VAL A 184 -8.08 9.49 1.12
N LEU A 185 -8.26 8.74 2.21
CA LEU A 185 -9.25 7.65 2.26
C LEU A 185 -10.66 8.16 1.96
N ARG A 186 -11.05 9.29 2.56
CA ARG A 186 -12.36 9.90 2.31
C ARG A 186 -12.52 10.33 0.85
N ALA A 187 -11.53 11.02 0.30
CA ALA A 187 -11.58 11.49 -1.09
C ALA A 187 -11.68 10.32 -2.08
N LEU A 188 -11.03 9.21 -1.78
CA LEU A 188 -11.07 8.01 -2.63
C LEU A 188 -12.22 7.04 -2.29
N HIS A 189 -13.11 7.42 -1.36
CA HIS A 189 -14.22 6.57 -0.87
C HIS A 189 -13.73 5.20 -0.38
N LEU A 190 -12.61 5.19 0.35
CA LEU A 190 -12.00 3.99 0.89
C LEU A 190 -12.26 3.87 2.39
N SER A 191 -12.54 2.65 2.84
CA SER A 191 -12.63 2.31 4.25
C SER A 191 -11.38 1.54 4.67
N PRO A 192 -10.75 1.88 5.81
CA PRO A 192 -9.67 1.06 6.36
C PRO A 192 -10.15 -0.37 6.61
N PRO A 193 -9.27 -1.38 6.48
CA PRO A 193 -9.59 -2.73 6.90
C PRO A 193 -10.03 -2.79 8.37
N ALA A 194 -10.94 -3.73 8.69
CA ALA A 194 -11.38 -3.93 10.07
C ALA A 194 -10.20 -4.44 10.92
N GLY A 195 -9.92 -3.78 12.05
CA GLY A 195 -8.81 -4.15 12.93
C GLY A 195 -8.91 -5.56 13.52
N THR A 196 -10.09 -6.18 13.45
CA THR A 196 -10.36 -7.56 13.84
C THR A 196 -10.14 -8.59 12.72
N SER A 197 -9.80 -8.14 11.50
CA SER A 197 -9.52 -9.05 10.38
C SER A 197 -8.31 -9.94 10.71
N ARG A 198 -8.46 -11.25 10.47
CA ARG A 198 -7.35 -12.20 10.56
C ARG A 198 -6.19 -11.85 9.61
N TYR A 199 -6.52 -11.19 8.51
CA TYR A 199 -5.58 -10.80 7.44
C TYR A 199 -5.28 -9.30 7.43
N TYR A 200 -5.54 -8.62 8.56
CA TYR A 200 -5.47 -7.15 8.65
C TYR A 200 -4.23 -6.53 7.98
N ARG A 201 -3.04 -7.08 8.23
CA ARG A 201 -1.80 -6.53 7.66
C ARG A 201 -1.73 -6.70 6.15
N GLN A 202 -2.19 -7.83 5.63
CA GLN A 202 -2.29 -8.05 4.19
C GLN A 202 -3.31 -7.10 3.57
N ASP A 203 -4.51 -7.02 4.15
CA ASP A 203 -5.57 -6.13 3.68
C ASP A 203 -5.12 -4.66 3.65
N VAL A 204 -4.33 -4.23 4.63
CA VAL A 204 -3.70 -2.90 4.68
C VAL A 204 -2.71 -2.71 3.54
N CYS A 205 -1.83 -3.67 3.30
CA CYS A 205 -0.84 -3.59 2.22
C CYS A 205 -1.53 -3.56 0.84
N ASP A 206 -2.56 -4.38 0.65
CA ASP A 206 -3.33 -4.42 -0.60
C ASP A 206 -4.06 -3.09 -0.85
N LEU A 207 -4.66 -2.52 0.19
CA LEU A 207 -5.32 -1.21 0.07
C LEU A 207 -4.31 -0.10 -0.19
N TYR A 208 -3.12 -0.14 0.45
CA TYR A 208 -2.07 0.83 0.17
C TYR A 208 -1.56 0.73 -1.27
N ALA A 209 -1.35 -0.47 -1.79
CA ALA A 209 -0.96 -0.68 -3.19
C ALA A 209 -2.00 -0.11 -4.18
N ARG A 210 -3.30 -0.22 -3.87
CA ARG A 210 -4.36 0.43 -4.66
C ARG A 210 -4.27 1.96 -4.63
N ILE A 211 -3.94 2.53 -3.49
CA ILE A 211 -3.72 3.98 -3.35
C ILE A 211 -2.50 4.40 -4.19
N GLU A 212 -1.38 3.66 -4.12
CA GLU A 212 -0.20 3.91 -4.96
C GLU A 212 -0.54 3.90 -6.45
N ASP A 213 -1.31 2.88 -6.88
CA ASP A 213 -1.72 2.76 -8.29
C ASP A 213 -2.60 3.92 -8.73
N TRP A 214 -3.52 4.38 -7.86
CA TRP A 214 -4.33 5.55 -8.13
C TRP A 214 -3.46 6.80 -8.35
N TYR A 215 -2.50 7.09 -7.47
CA TYR A 215 -1.61 8.25 -7.63
C TYR A 215 -0.76 8.13 -8.90
N ARG A 216 -0.25 6.94 -9.20
CA ARG A 216 0.51 6.67 -10.43
C ARG A 216 -0.33 6.94 -11.68
N THR A 217 -1.57 6.50 -11.70
CA THR A 217 -2.53 6.69 -12.79
C THR A 217 -2.93 8.15 -12.90
N MET A 218 -3.26 8.80 -11.77
CA MET A 218 -3.63 10.21 -11.75
C MET A 218 -2.53 11.12 -12.28
N LYS A 219 -1.28 10.92 -11.89
CA LYS A 219 -0.14 11.71 -12.43
C LYS A 219 -0.03 11.67 -13.94
N LYS A 220 -0.46 10.57 -14.56
CA LYS A 220 -0.45 10.39 -16.03
C LYS A 220 -1.70 10.93 -16.71
N SER A 221 -2.83 11.00 -16.03
CA SER A 221 -4.12 11.40 -16.58
C SER A 221 -4.17 12.89 -16.94
N ALA A 222 -5.10 13.27 -17.83
CA ALA A 222 -5.35 14.67 -18.18
C ALA A 222 -5.79 15.49 -16.97
N THR A 223 -6.71 14.95 -16.16
CA THR A 223 -7.23 15.56 -14.93
C THR A 223 -6.12 15.77 -13.89
N GLY A 224 -5.33 14.76 -13.60
CA GLY A 224 -4.24 14.88 -12.63
C GLY A 224 -3.18 15.88 -13.06
N LYS A 225 -2.82 15.91 -14.36
CA LYS A 225 -1.93 16.93 -14.92
C LYS A 225 -2.52 18.33 -14.80
N GLN A 226 -3.84 18.47 -14.97
CA GLN A 226 -4.53 19.76 -14.78
C GLN A 226 -4.45 20.22 -13.32
N TRP A 227 -4.70 19.33 -12.37
CA TRP A 227 -4.62 19.62 -10.94
C TRP A 227 -3.20 20.01 -10.51
N ILE A 228 -2.20 19.25 -10.95
CA ILE A 228 -0.79 19.55 -10.68
C ILE A 228 -0.41 20.93 -11.23
N ARG A 229 -0.81 21.26 -12.48
CA ARG A 229 -0.57 22.60 -13.06
C ARG A 229 -1.30 23.71 -12.28
N ALA A 230 -2.51 23.44 -11.76
CA ALA A 230 -3.22 24.41 -10.93
C ALA A 230 -2.48 24.69 -9.62
N PHE A 231 -1.95 23.64 -8.97
CA PHE A 231 -1.09 23.77 -7.80
C PHE A 231 0.17 24.59 -8.13
N ASP A 232 0.86 24.27 -9.23
CA ASP A 232 2.10 24.96 -9.65
C ASP A 232 1.89 26.45 -9.95
N ARG A 233 0.72 26.83 -10.46
CA ARG A 233 0.35 28.24 -10.67
C ARG A 233 0.05 28.95 -9.35
N ALA A 234 -0.61 28.27 -8.42
CA ALA A 234 -0.98 28.85 -7.14
C ALA A 234 0.20 28.98 -6.17
N PHE A 235 1.18 28.08 -6.29
CA PHE A 235 2.33 27.97 -5.40
C PHE A 235 3.64 27.78 -6.20
N PRO A 236 4.08 28.78 -6.99
CA PRO A 236 5.23 28.63 -7.88
C PRO A 236 6.54 28.31 -7.16
N GLN A 237 6.68 28.69 -5.88
CA GLN A 237 7.84 28.39 -5.04
C GLN A 237 7.95 26.90 -4.66
N TYR A 238 6.85 26.12 -4.78
CA TYR A 238 6.81 24.70 -4.48
C TYR A 238 6.66 23.79 -5.73
N ARG A 239 7.01 24.30 -6.92
CA ARG A 239 7.00 23.49 -8.16
C ARG A 239 7.87 22.24 -8.09
N HIS A 240 8.90 22.25 -7.24
CA HIS A 240 9.79 21.13 -7.02
C HIS A 240 9.17 19.96 -6.22
N PHE A 241 7.99 20.16 -5.61
CA PHE A 241 7.30 19.05 -4.96
C PHE A 241 6.92 17.96 -5.97
N SER A 242 6.92 16.70 -5.52
CA SER A 242 6.49 15.59 -6.37
C SER A 242 5.03 15.73 -6.81
N GLY A 243 4.70 15.14 -7.96
CA GLY A 243 3.31 15.12 -8.42
C GLY A 243 2.35 14.46 -7.42
N THR A 244 2.81 13.40 -6.75
CA THR A 244 2.08 12.72 -5.68
C THR A 244 1.78 13.69 -4.53
N LYS A 245 2.77 14.45 -4.08
CA LYS A 245 2.58 15.37 -2.96
C LYS A 245 1.67 16.56 -3.30
N LYS A 246 1.72 17.05 -4.53
CA LYS A 246 0.78 18.10 -4.99
C LYS A 246 -0.65 17.60 -5.00
N LEU A 247 -0.88 16.38 -5.51
CA LEU A 247 -2.20 15.75 -5.46
C LEU A 247 -2.66 15.51 -4.01
N ASP A 248 -1.77 15.04 -3.15
CA ASP A 248 -2.04 14.83 -1.72
C ASP A 248 -2.50 16.13 -1.03
N PHE A 249 -1.81 17.24 -1.23
CA PHE A 249 -2.22 18.53 -0.72
C PHE A 249 -3.60 18.97 -1.24
N LEU A 250 -3.89 18.76 -2.51
CA LEU A 250 -5.19 19.10 -3.09
C LEU A 250 -6.32 18.25 -2.49
N LEU A 251 -6.11 16.94 -2.33
CA LEU A 251 -7.08 16.06 -1.66
C LEU A 251 -7.28 16.48 -0.19
N TRP A 252 -6.21 16.85 0.50
CA TRP A 252 -6.28 17.32 1.88
C TRP A 252 -6.99 18.69 1.99
N GLY A 253 -6.84 19.54 0.99
CA GLY A 253 -7.50 20.86 0.91
C GLY A 253 -8.98 20.80 0.53
N ASN A 254 -9.44 19.69 -0.04
CA ASN A 254 -10.83 19.49 -0.46
C ASN A 254 -11.69 19.08 0.74
N ARG A 255 -12.25 20.06 1.46
CA ARG A 255 -13.02 19.89 2.70
C ARG A 255 -14.42 20.48 2.58
#